data_05d2b3617992ef2f5c3198957a8c08ff
#
_entry.id   05d2b3617992ef2f5c3198957a8c08ff
#
_cell.length_a   1.000
_cell.length_b   1.000
_cell.length_c   1.000
_cell.angle_alpha   90.00
_cell.angle_beta   90.00
_cell.angle_gamma   90.00
#
_symmetry.space_group_name_H-M   'P 1'
#
loop_
_entity.id
_entity.type
_entity.pdbx_description
1 polymer ?
#
loop_
_entity_poly.entity_id
_entity_poly.type
_entity_poly.pdbx_seq_one_letter_code
_entity_poly.pdbx_strand_id
1 'polypeptide(L)'
;EMKPGSVMVDISIDQGGCFETSKPTTHDNPIYKVEDVTHYCVTNMPGAVPLTSTLALNEATLPFIEEIVKSGLSKSLSDNEHLAAGVNIMDGKIIHPAIKEALN
;
A
#
# COMPACT_ATOMS: atom_id res chain seq x y z
N GLU A 1 -17.16 -21.43 8.54
CA GLU A 1 -16.12 -22.43 8.20
C GLU A 1 -15.91 -22.47 6.69
N MET A 2 -14.66 -22.37 6.26
CA MET A 2 -14.30 -22.49 4.83
C MET A 2 -14.22 -23.98 4.46
N LYS A 3 -14.58 -24.29 3.22
CA LYS A 3 -14.47 -25.67 2.73
C LYS A 3 -13.01 -26.04 2.45
N PRO A 4 -12.58 -27.30 2.67
CA PRO A 4 -11.28 -27.78 2.24
C PRO A 4 -11.03 -27.48 0.75
N GLY A 5 -9.83 -27.01 0.42
CA GLY A 5 -9.47 -26.59 -0.94
C GLY A 5 -9.87 -25.17 -1.33
N SER A 6 -10.52 -24.41 -0.43
CA SER A 6 -10.79 -22.98 -0.64
C SER A 6 -9.49 -22.16 -0.73
N VAL A 7 -9.58 -20.99 -1.33
CA VAL A 7 -8.45 -20.04 -1.45
C VAL A 7 -8.78 -18.76 -0.69
N MET A 8 -7.81 -18.25 0.04
CA MET A 8 -7.86 -16.99 0.77
C MET A 8 -6.74 -16.09 0.28
N VAL A 9 -7.06 -14.88 -0.14
CA VAL A 9 -6.10 -13.88 -0.62
C VAL A 9 -6.12 -12.70 0.33
N ASP A 10 -5.00 -12.39 0.95
CA ASP A 10 -4.86 -11.26 1.86
C ASP A 10 -4.15 -10.10 1.18
N ILE A 11 -4.91 -9.15 0.67
CA ILE A 11 -4.38 -7.96 -0.02
C ILE A 11 -3.77 -6.98 0.97
N SER A 12 -4.22 -7.00 2.24
CA SER A 12 -3.72 -6.11 3.30
C SER A 12 -2.49 -6.66 4.04
N ILE A 13 -1.84 -7.68 3.48
CA ILE A 13 -0.69 -8.34 4.13
C ILE A 13 0.43 -7.39 4.48
N ASP A 14 0.69 -6.35 3.68
CA ASP A 14 1.71 -5.32 3.93
C ASP A 14 1.43 -4.50 5.20
N GLN A 15 0.16 -4.45 5.61
CA GLN A 15 -0.30 -3.74 6.80
C GLN A 15 -0.53 -4.68 8.00
N GLY A 16 0.00 -5.90 7.92
CA GLY A 16 -0.13 -6.92 8.96
C GLY A 16 -1.14 -8.03 8.66
N GLY A 17 -1.90 -7.92 7.57
CA GLY A 17 -2.93 -8.88 7.18
C GLY A 17 -4.25 -8.71 7.92
N CYS A 18 -5.31 -9.31 7.39
CA CYS A 18 -6.67 -9.24 7.97
C CYS A 18 -7.19 -10.58 8.53
N PHE A 19 -6.42 -11.64 8.47
CA PHE A 19 -6.78 -12.95 9.02
C PHE A 19 -5.81 -13.38 10.12
N GLU A 20 -6.28 -14.10 11.13
CA GLU A 20 -5.43 -14.66 12.20
C GLU A 20 -4.33 -15.58 11.67
N THR A 21 -4.57 -16.21 10.53
CA THR A 21 -3.64 -17.13 9.87
C THR A 21 -2.77 -16.47 8.82
N SER A 22 -2.86 -15.14 8.63
CA SER A 22 -2.06 -14.41 7.65
C SER A 22 -0.58 -14.42 8.00
N LYS A 23 0.25 -14.79 7.03
CA LYS A 23 1.72 -14.72 7.12
C LYS A 23 2.26 -14.21 5.79
N PRO A 24 3.14 -13.21 5.79
CA PRO A 24 3.71 -12.69 4.56
C PRO A 24 4.47 -13.76 3.79
N THR A 25 4.25 -13.77 2.48
CA THR A 25 4.91 -14.65 1.53
C THR A 25 5.62 -13.87 0.43
N THR A 26 6.39 -14.54 -0.39
CA THR A 26 7.13 -13.96 -1.51
C THR A 26 6.67 -14.53 -2.83
N HIS A 27 7.04 -13.92 -3.96
CA HIS A 27 6.73 -14.46 -5.29
C HIS A 27 7.35 -15.84 -5.54
N ASP A 28 8.48 -16.17 -4.91
CA ASP A 28 9.13 -17.48 -5.04
C ASP A 28 8.40 -18.58 -4.27
N ASN A 29 7.78 -18.23 -3.14
CA ASN A 29 6.98 -19.13 -2.31
C ASN A 29 5.64 -18.46 -1.96
N PRO A 30 4.70 -18.34 -2.93
CA PRO A 30 3.57 -17.43 -2.81
C PRO A 30 2.43 -17.95 -1.92
N ILE A 31 2.35 -19.27 -1.70
CA ILE A 31 1.23 -19.90 -1.01
C ILE A 31 1.68 -20.80 0.15
N TYR A 32 0.77 -20.95 1.12
CA TYR A 32 0.83 -21.99 2.16
C TYR A 32 -0.58 -22.48 2.48
N LYS A 33 -0.68 -23.57 3.25
CA LYS A 33 -1.98 -24.12 3.67
C LYS A 33 -2.13 -24.08 5.18
N VAL A 34 -3.33 -23.71 5.62
CA VAL A 34 -3.79 -23.85 7.00
C VAL A 34 -5.17 -24.47 6.94
N GLU A 35 -5.39 -25.59 7.64
CA GLU A 35 -6.67 -26.31 7.68
C GLU A 35 -7.25 -26.59 6.29
N ASP A 36 -6.41 -27.04 5.37
CA ASP A 36 -6.75 -27.30 3.96
C ASP A 36 -7.23 -26.09 3.15
N VAL A 37 -7.11 -24.87 3.68
CA VAL A 37 -7.33 -23.61 2.96
C VAL A 37 -6.02 -23.08 2.45
N THR A 38 -5.94 -22.81 1.15
CA THR A 38 -4.76 -22.20 0.52
C THR A 38 -4.73 -20.70 0.79
N HIS A 39 -3.65 -20.22 1.37
CA HIS A 39 -3.42 -18.79 1.61
C HIS A 39 -2.45 -18.23 0.59
N TYR A 40 -2.79 -17.08 0.01
CA TYR A 40 -1.93 -16.27 -0.84
C TYR A 40 -1.76 -14.90 -0.19
N CYS A 41 -0.55 -14.63 0.31
CA CYS A 41 -0.23 -13.47 1.14
C CYS A 41 1.08 -12.81 0.67
N VAL A 42 1.27 -12.67 -0.64
CA VAL A 42 2.47 -12.05 -1.21
C VAL A 42 2.46 -10.55 -0.91
N THR A 43 3.52 -10.06 -0.26
CA THR A 43 3.65 -8.67 0.17
C THR A 43 3.76 -7.66 -0.97
N ASN A 44 4.08 -8.10 -2.18
CA ASN A 44 4.15 -7.25 -3.37
C ASN A 44 3.33 -7.87 -4.52
N MET A 45 2.04 -8.05 -4.32
CA MET A 45 1.16 -8.58 -5.37
C MET A 45 1.22 -7.80 -6.69
N PRO A 46 1.28 -6.45 -6.68
CA PRO A 46 1.42 -5.67 -7.91
C PRO A 46 2.67 -5.98 -8.73
N GLY A 47 3.73 -6.45 -8.08
CA GLY A 47 4.97 -6.87 -8.75
C GLY A 47 4.83 -8.07 -9.68
N ALA A 48 3.75 -8.87 -9.53
CA ALA A 48 3.45 -9.98 -10.44
C ALA A 48 2.88 -9.51 -11.79
N VAL A 49 2.36 -8.28 -11.86
CA VAL A 49 1.76 -7.68 -13.07
C VAL A 49 2.28 -6.23 -13.24
N PRO A 50 3.59 -6.03 -13.39
CA PRO A 50 4.22 -4.72 -13.24
C PRO A 50 3.74 -3.67 -14.24
N LEU A 51 3.47 -4.06 -15.48
CA LEU A 51 2.96 -3.13 -16.48
C LEU A 51 1.59 -2.56 -16.07
N THR A 52 0.64 -3.43 -15.76
CA THR A 52 -0.72 -3.02 -15.34
C THR A 52 -0.68 -2.18 -14.07
N SER A 53 0.11 -2.61 -13.10
CA SER A 53 0.22 -1.92 -11.80
C SER A 53 0.86 -0.53 -11.96
N THR A 54 1.88 -0.40 -12.80
CA THR A 54 2.53 0.89 -13.06
C THR A 54 1.57 1.87 -13.75
N LEU A 55 0.82 1.40 -14.77
CA LEU A 55 -0.15 2.25 -15.46
C LEU A 55 -1.26 2.72 -14.51
N ALA A 56 -1.80 1.81 -13.71
CA ALA A 56 -2.85 2.14 -12.74
C ALA A 56 -2.37 3.12 -11.66
N LEU A 57 -1.17 2.89 -11.11
CA LEU A 57 -0.58 3.79 -10.12
C LEU A 57 -0.29 5.17 -10.72
N ASN A 58 0.25 5.22 -11.93
CA ASN A 58 0.52 6.49 -12.62
C ASN A 58 -0.77 7.28 -12.87
N GLU A 59 -1.83 6.63 -13.34
CA GLU A 59 -3.14 7.26 -13.54
C GLU A 59 -3.70 7.83 -12.24
N ALA A 60 -3.57 7.09 -11.14
CA ALA A 60 -4.06 7.53 -9.82
C ALA A 60 -3.24 8.68 -9.22
N THR A 61 -1.94 8.75 -9.47
CA THR A 61 -1.04 9.73 -8.84
C THR A 61 -0.79 10.99 -9.68
N LEU A 62 -0.86 10.88 -11.00
CA LEU A 62 -0.60 11.99 -11.93
C LEU A 62 -1.42 13.26 -11.64
N PRO A 63 -2.73 13.20 -11.32
CA PRO A 63 -3.51 14.40 -11.02
C PRO A 63 -2.94 15.23 -9.87
N PHE A 64 -2.41 14.59 -8.83
CA PHE A 64 -1.79 15.28 -7.70
C PHE A 64 -0.47 15.95 -8.10
N ILE A 65 0.33 15.31 -8.96
CA ILE A 65 1.56 15.89 -9.49
C ILE A 65 1.23 17.11 -10.36
N GLU A 66 0.23 17.00 -11.22
CA GLU A 66 -0.20 18.13 -12.06
C GLU A 66 -0.72 19.32 -11.23
N GLU A 67 -1.44 19.05 -10.14
CA GLU A 67 -1.92 20.07 -9.21
C GLU A 67 -0.75 20.85 -8.60
N ILE A 68 0.27 20.13 -8.11
CA ILE A 68 1.49 20.75 -7.55
C ILE A 68 2.21 21.59 -8.62
N VAL A 69 2.34 21.09 -9.84
CA VAL A 69 3.02 21.81 -10.93
C VAL A 69 2.24 23.07 -11.33
N LYS A 70 0.92 23.00 -11.38
CA LYS A 70 0.05 24.14 -11.79
C LYS A 70 -0.03 25.23 -10.72
N SER A 71 -0.17 24.85 -9.45
CA SER A 71 -0.50 25.75 -8.35
C SER A 71 0.69 26.07 -7.43
N GLY A 72 1.75 25.29 -7.51
CA GLY A 72 2.86 25.30 -6.56
C GLY A 72 2.55 24.53 -5.28
N LEU A 73 3.58 24.00 -4.63
CA LEU A 73 3.43 23.09 -3.48
C LEU A 73 2.60 23.70 -2.33
N SER A 74 2.96 24.91 -1.89
CA SER A 74 2.30 25.55 -0.74
C SER A 74 0.80 25.74 -0.96
N LYS A 75 0.41 26.19 -2.16
CA LYS A 75 -1.00 26.39 -2.50
C LYS A 75 -1.74 25.07 -2.61
N SER A 76 -1.15 24.06 -3.27
CA SER A 76 -1.75 22.74 -3.40
C SER A 76 -1.99 22.08 -2.05
N LEU A 77 -1.07 22.20 -1.10
CA LEU A 77 -1.24 21.67 0.24
C LEU A 77 -2.30 22.44 1.06
N SER A 78 -2.49 23.72 0.80
CA SER A 78 -3.53 24.53 1.44
C SER A 78 -4.93 24.20 0.94
N ASP A 79 -5.07 23.94 -0.36
CA ASP A 79 -6.34 23.79 -1.04
C ASP A 79 -6.81 22.32 -1.09
N ASN A 80 -5.92 21.36 -0.90
CA ASN A 80 -6.20 19.93 -1.01
C ASN A 80 -5.75 19.17 0.26
N GLU A 81 -6.71 18.82 1.12
CA GLU A 81 -6.48 18.12 2.38
C GLU A 81 -5.90 16.71 2.18
N HIS A 82 -6.24 16.02 1.08
CA HIS A 82 -5.70 14.69 0.78
C HIS A 82 -4.22 14.78 0.43
N LEU A 83 -3.82 15.80 -0.32
CA LEU A 83 -2.43 16.05 -0.63
C LEU A 83 -1.65 16.45 0.63
N ALA A 84 -2.23 17.30 1.47
CA ALA A 84 -1.64 17.70 2.76
C ALA A 84 -1.43 16.51 3.70
N ALA A 85 -2.39 15.58 3.75
CA ALA A 85 -2.29 14.35 4.56
C ALA A 85 -1.14 13.42 4.11
N GLY A 86 -0.71 13.52 2.86
CA GLY A 86 0.43 12.76 2.34
C GLY A 86 1.82 13.32 2.70
N VAL A 87 1.89 14.49 3.37
CA VAL A 87 3.17 15.12 3.72
C VAL A 87 3.81 14.39 4.90
N ASN A 88 4.90 13.70 4.64
CA ASN A 88 5.70 13.03 5.67
C ASN A 88 6.80 13.93 6.24
N ILE A 89 7.57 14.56 5.35
CA ILE A 89 8.70 15.43 5.69
C ILE A 89 8.63 16.69 4.84
N MET A 90 8.80 17.85 5.45
CA MET A 90 8.88 19.14 4.77
C MET A 90 9.99 19.99 5.39
N ASP A 91 10.82 20.61 4.54
CA ASP A 91 11.94 21.46 4.97
C ASP A 91 12.84 20.81 6.04
N GLY A 92 13.09 19.50 5.89
CA GLY A 92 13.91 18.72 6.82
C GLY A 92 13.23 18.39 8.16
N LYS A 93 11.94 18.69 8.31
CA LYS A 93 11.18 18.40 9.53
C LYS A 93 10.16 17.29 9.27
N ILE A 94 10.07 16.35 10.21
CA ILE A 94 9.05 15.31 10.17
C ILE A 94 7.71 15.94 10.52
N ILE A 95 6.75 15.85 9.61
CA ILE A 95 5.40 16.40 9.74
C ILE A 95 4.41 15.32 10.18
N HIS A 96 4.48 14.13 9.56
CA HIS A 96 3.51 13.07 9.81
C HIS A 96 3.73 12.38 11.17
N PRO A 97 2.69 12.28 12.04
CA PRO A 97 2.82 11.73 13.39
C PRO A 97 3.36 10.30 13.42
N ALA A 98 2.88 9.42 12.53
CA ALA A 98 3.32 8.02 12.49
C ALA A 98 4.81 7.88 12.14
N ILE A 99 5.34 8.75 11.28
CA ILE A 99 6.78 8.74 10.97
C ILE A 99 7.59 9.21 12.18
N LYS A 100 7.08 10.21 12.90
CA LYS A 100 7.72 10.68 14.12
C LYS A 100 7.77 9.61 15.21
N GLU A 101 6.70 8.82 15.34
CA GLU A 101 6.62 7.71 16.29
C GLU A 101 7.56 6.56 15.90
N ALA A 102 7.63 6.21 14.61
CA ALA A 102 8.47 5.11 14.11
C ALA A 102 9.98 5.40 14.19
N LEU A 103 10.38 6.68 14.30
CA LEU A 103 11.79 7.09 14.36
C LEU A 103 12.26 7.47 15.78
N ASN A 104 11.40 7.39 16.78
CA ASN A 104 11.73 7.55 18.20
C ASN A 104 11.89 6.19 18.88
#